data_10af6c0a3a405d70e2e1c09ed3afd1c3
#
_entry.id   10af6c0a3a405d70e2e1c09ed3afd1c3
#
_cell.length_a   1.000
_cell.length_b   1.000
_cell.length_c   1.000
_cell.angle_alpha   90.00
_cell.angle_beta   90.00
_cell.angle_gamma   90.00
#
_symmetry.space_group_name_H-M   'P 1'
#
loop_
_entity.id
_entity.type
_entity.pdbx_description
1 polymer ?
#
loop_
_entity_poly.entity_id
_entity_poly.type
_entity_poly.pdbx_seq_one_letter_code
_entity_poly.pdbx_strand_id
1 'polypeptide(L)'
;MNMMMLKNVLLFLDIDNENIEETNEMGETQKKLTYAKLTIENIKSLDENSYFDIVEPMWETISIYDGYDEYIQSAQTFTLEQRYLLAITWYFAEVSNGGHYQFLYNPTGIVWEDAIKGFKHFAMNEYADNFQKVVDYCGGTISFGREERYHMLEILEEKYGEEFFKILDEADDFIYDYEGEENELNYIKSHPEKFVFEGEYESFYNRR
;
A
#
# COMPACT_ATOMS: atom_id res chain seq x y z
N MET A 1 6.87 -11.29 0.80
CA MET A 1 7.53 -10.05 0.32
C MET A 1 9.02 -10.19 0.54
N ASN A 2 9.84 -10.04 -0.51
CA ASN A 2 11.29 -10.14 -0.37
C ASN A 2 11.74 -9.14 0.71
N MET A 3 12.59 -9.59 1.65
CA MET A 3 13.10 -8.77 2.78
C MET A 3 13.70 -7.44 2.31
N MET A 4 14.01 -7.31 1.03
CA MET A 4 14.54 -6.09 0.41
C MET A 4 13.44 -5.09 0.02
N MET A 5 12.26 -5.57 -0.41
CA MET A 5 11.09 -4.70 -0.68
C MET A 5 10.47 -4.22 0.63
N LEU A 6 10.32 -5.13 1.61
CA LEU A 6 9.92 -4.73 2.97
C LEU A 6 10.88 -3.67 3.52
N LYS A 7 12.18 -3.83 3.31
CA LYS A 7 13.16 -2.81 3.69
C LYS A 7 12.95 -1.49 2.95
N ASN A 8 12.65 -1.52 1.66
CA ASN A 8 12.39 -0.30 0.91
C ASN A 8 11.09 0.35 1.36
N VAL A 9 10.01 -0.42 1.51
CA VAL A 9 8.72 0.10 1.97
C VAL A 9 8.76 0.46 3.46
N LEU A 10 9.42 -0.32 4.32
CA LEU A 10 9.64 0.03 5.73
C LEU A 10 10.59 1.23 5.88
N LEU A 11 11.58 1.38 5.00
CA LEU A 11 12.39 2.60 4.94
C LEU A 11 11.51 3.82 4.62
N PHE A 12 10.48 3.65 3.80
CA PHE A 12 9.49 4.68 3.50
C PHE A 12 8.57 4.97 4.70
N LEU A 13 8.11 3.94 5.42
CA LEU A 13 7.28 4.09 6.62
C LEU A 13 8.08 4.64 7.81
N ASP A 14 9.35 4.25 7.96
CA ASP A 14 10.25 4.79 8.99
C ASP A 14 10.59 6.28 8.76
N ILE A 15 10.53 6.74 7.51
CA ILE A 15 10.78 8.17 7.18
C ILE A 15 9.62 9.06 7.62
N ASP A 16 8.38 8.56 7.58
CA ASP A 16 7.23 9.28 8.16
C ASP A 16 7.33 9.35 9.70
N ASN A 17 8.15 8.51 10.34
CA ASN A 17 8.35 8.47 11.79
C ASN A 17 9.69 9.05 12.29
N GLU A 18 10.72 9.10 11.45
CA GLU A 18 12.01 9.69 11.80
C GLU A 18 12.39 10.73 10.74
N ASN A 19 12.38 12.02 11.13
CA ASN A 19 12.88 13.14 10.35
C ASN A 19 14.24 12.84 9.70
N ILE A 20 14.25 12.29 8.47
CA ILE A 20 15.43 12.34 7.62
C ILE A 20 15.34 13.63 6.83
N GLU A 21 15.67 14.70 7.51
CA GLU A 21 15.83 16.02 6.96
C GLU A 21 17.12 16.08 6.13
N GLU A 22 17.04 16.03 4.79
CA GLU A 22 17.86 16.95 4.02
C GLU A 22 17.16 18.31 4.08
N THR A 23 17.32 18.97 5.19
CA THR A 23 16.80 20.30 5.40
C THR A 23 17.68 21.30 4.64
N ASN A 24 17.02 22.25 3.95
CA ASN A 24 17.70 23.49 3.59
C ASN A 24 18.14 24.22 4.89
N GLU A 25 18.93 25.28 4.78
CA GLU A 25 19.40 26.08 5.95
C GLU A 25 18.26 26.61 6.84
N MET A 26 16.98 26.37 6.49
CA MET A 26 15.76 26.76 7.22
C MET A 26 14.93 25.58 7.75
N GLY A 27 15.36 24.32 7.55
CA GLY A 27 14.66 23.15 8.11
C GLY A 27 13.45 22.66 7.30
N GLU A 28 13.32 22.98 6.02
CA GLU A 28 12.23 22.54 5.16
C GLU A 28 12.64 21.34 4.29
N THR A 29 11.86 20.26 4.31
CA THR A 29 12.03 19.10 3.42
C THR A 29 11.76 19.52 1.98
N GLN A 30 12.77 19.42 1.10
CA GLN A 30 12.60 19.81 -0.31
C GLN A 30 12.07 18.63 -1.12
N LYS A 31 10.85 18.80 -1.64
CA LYS A 31 10.33 17.95 -2.71
C LYS A 31 11.06 18.26 -4.01
N LYS A 32 11.45 17.22 -4.74
CA LYS A 32 12.10 17.34 -6.03
C LYS A 32 11.15 16.88 -7.12
N LEU A 33 10.99 17.70 -8.16
CA LEU A 33 10.27 17.28 -9.36
C LEU A 33 11.07 16.21 -10.09
N THR A 34 10.51 15.01 -10.18
CA THR A 34 11.09 13.82 -10.80
C THR A 34 10.29 13.45 -12.03
N TYR A 35 10.99 13.23 -13.15
CA TYR A 35 10.36 12.69 -14.37
C TYR A 35 10.58 11.20 -14.44
N ALA A 36 9.52 10.43 -14.65
CA ALA A 36 9.59 8.99 -14.92
C ALA A 36 8.93 8.65 -16.26
N LYS A 37 9.52 7.65 -16.92
CA LYS A 37 8.98 7.04 -18.13
C LYS A 37 9.10 5.53 -18.04
N LEU A 38 7.96 4.87 -17.83
CA LEU A 38 7.81 3.43 -17.78
C LEU A 38 7.20 2.96 -19.10
N THR A 39 8.01 2.40 -19.97
CA THR A 39 7.58 1.84 -21.25
C THR A 39 7.21 0.35 -21.10
N ILE A 40 6.52 -0.20 -22.10
CA ILE A 40 6.22 -1.62 -22.17
C ILE A 40 7.50 -2.48 -22.06
N GLU A 41 8.59 -2.05 -22.68
CA GLU A 41 9.86 -2.76 -22.64
C GLU A 41 10.47 -2.74 -21.24
N ASN A 42 10.46 -1.59 -20.56
CA ASN A 42 10.91 -1.49 -19.16
C ASN A 42 10.12 -2.43 -18.26
N ILE A 43 8.77 -2.41 -18.36
CA ILE A 43 7.88 -3.20 -17.53
C ILE A 43 8.09 -4.71 -17.74
N LYS A 44 8.29 -5.16 -18.98
CA LYS A 44 8.60 -6.58 -19.27
C LYS A 44 9.93 -7.06 -18.72
N SER A 45 10.88 -6.16 -18.53
CA SER A 45 12.22 -6.45 -18.00
C SER A 45 12.34 -6.33 -16.49
N LEU A 46 11.28 -5.93 -15.79
CA LEU A 46 11.31 -5.77 -14.34
C LEU A 46 11.66 -7.07 -13.62
N ASP A 47 12.33 -6.92 -12.51
CA ASP A 47 12.60 -7.96 -11.53
C ASP A 47 12.16 -7.49 -10.14
N GLU A 48 12.40 -8.30 -9.13
CA GLU A 48 12.05 -7.98 -7.75
C GLU A 48 12.75 -6.72 -7.23
N ASN A 49 13.92 -6.36 -7.78
CA ASN A 49 14.67 -5.18 -7.34
C ASN A 49 14.14 -3.88 -7.95
N SER A 50 13.51 -3.97 -9.11
CA SER A 50 12.95 -2.85 -9.88
C SER A 50 11.42 -2.73 -9.76
N TYR A 51 10.77 -3.58 -8.97
CA TYR A 51 9.32 -3.54 -8.74
C TYR A 51 8.83 -2.17 -8.27
N PHE A 52 9.56 -1.56 -7.34
CA PHE A 52 9.17 -0.27 -6.79
C PHE A 52 9.20 0.87 -7.81
N ASP A 53 9.94 0.74 -8.91
CA ASP A 53 9.94 1.73 -9.99
C ASP A 53 8.55 1.94 -10.62
N ILE A 54 7.68 0.89 -10.59
CA ILE A 54 6.28 1.03 -11.03
C ILE A 54 5.43 1.72 -9.96
N VAL A 55 5.68 1.41 -8.70
CA VAL A 55 4.85 1.87 -7.57
C VAL A 55 5.12 3.33 -7.25
N GLU A 56 6.37 3.78 -7.35
CA GLU A 56 6.82 5.10 -6.90
C GLU A 56 6.00 6.28 -7.46
N PRO A 57 5.67 6.37 -8.78
CA PRO A 57 4.85 7.48 -9.28
C PRO A 57 3.47 7.55 -8.62
N MET A 58 2.86 6.40 -8.34
CA MET A 58 1.55 6.32 -7.67
C MET A 58 1.67 6.68 -6.19
N TRP A 59 2.71 6.16 -5.53
CA TRP A 59 3.00 6.39 -4.12
C TRP A 59 3.16 7.87 -3.79
N GLU A 60 3.87 8.60 -4.65
CA GLU A 60 4.14 10.03 -4.46
C GLU A 60 2.98 10.93 -4.92
N THR A 61 2.05 10.41 -5.75
CA THR A 61 0.99 11.22 -6.34
C THR A 61 -0.37 10.99 -5.68
N ILE A 62 -0.68 9.73 -5.32
CA ILE A 62 -2.01 9.38 -4.82
C ILE A 62 -2.09 9.69 -3.32
N SER A 63 -2.97 10.62 -2.94
CA SER A 63 -3.17 10.98 -1.54
C SER A 63 -3.98 9.91 -0.80
N ILE A 64 -3.47 9.49 0.36
CA ILE A 64 -4.18 8.64 1.33
C ILE A 64 -4.54 9.40 2.61
N TYR A 65 -4.12 10.65 2.75
CA TYR A 65 -4.22 11.45 3.98
C TYR A 65 -5.42 12.40 3.98
N ASP A 66 -5.92 12.77 2.79
CA ASP A 66 -6.89 13.85 2.63
C ASP A 66 -8.33 13.35 2.45
N GLY A 67 -8.58 12.07 2.77
CA GLY A 67 -9.89 11.43 2.68
C GLY A 67 -10.17 10.72 1.35
N TYR A 68 -11.30 9.99 1.31
CA TYR A 68 -11.60 9.07 0.21
C TYR A 68 -11.82 9.76 -1.13
N ASP A 69 -12.47 10.93 -1.13
CA ASP A 69 -12.72 11.68 -2.36
C ASP A 69 -11.40 12.13 -3.01
N GLU A 70 -10.43 12.58 -2.20
CA GLU A 70 -9.11 12.97 -2.69
C GLU A 70 -8.27 11.76 -3.11
N TYR A 71 -8.36 10.62 -2.38
CA TYR A 71 -7.77 9.37 -2.81
C TYR A 71 -8.23 8.96 -4.22
N ILE A 72 -9.53 8.98 -4.46
CA ILE A 72 -10.10 8.65 -5.77
C ILE A 72 -9.74 9.70 -6.83
N GLN A 73 -9.74 10.99 -6.48
CA GLN A 73 -9.43 12.07 -7.40
C GLN A 73 -7.97 12.04 -7.83
N SER A 74 -7.04 11.93 -6.89
CA SER A 74 -5.60 11.86 -7.18
C SER A 74 -5.22 10.60 -7.97
N ALA A 75 -5.98 9.51 -7.80
CA ALA A 75 -5.77 8.27 -8.54
C ALA A 75 -6.29 8.29 -9.99
N GLN A 76 -7.02 9.32 -10.43
CA GLN A 76 -7.63 9.34 -11.77
C GLN A 76 -6.63 9.35 -12.93
N THR A 77 -5.40 9.78 -12.70
CA THR A 77 -4.33 9.77 -13.70
C THR A 77 -3.72 8.40 -13.94
N PHE A 78 -4.05 7.45 -13.10
CA PHE A 78 -3.54 6.07 -13.13
C PHE A 78 -4.62 5.08 -13.57
N THR A 79 -4.19 3.94 -14.08
CA THR A 79 -5.11 2.84 -14.40
C THR A 79 -5.68 2.22 -13.12
N LEU A 80 -6.77 1.46 -13.26
CA LEU A 80 -7.34 0.72 -12.15
C LEU A 80 -6.35 -0.31 -11.60
N GLU A 81 -5.59 -0.96 -12.48
CA GLU A 81 -4.57 -1.94 -12.12
C GLU A 81 -3.42 -1.30 -11.34
N GLN A 82 -3.00 -0.11 -11.71
CA GLN A 82 -2.00 0.65 -10.96
C GLN A 82 -2.51 1.03 -9.56
N ARG A 83 -3.76 1.49 -9.44
CA ARG A 83 -4.37 1.81 -8.15
C ARG A 83 -4.49 0.56 -7.26
N TYR A 84 -4.87 -0.58 -7.82
CA TYR A 84 -4.90 -1.84 -7.08
C TYR A 84 -3.51 -2.28 -6.61
N LEU A 85 -2.50 -2.12 -7.46
CA LEU A 85 -1.12 -2.42 -7.11
C LEU A 85 -0.65 -1.57 -5.92
N LEU A 86 -0.93 -0.27 -5.95
CA LEU A 86 -0.62 0.63 -4.83
C LEU A 86 -1.34 0.20 -3.55
N ALA A 87 -2.63 -0.14 -3.63
CA ALA A 87 -3.41 -0.57 -2.47
C ALA A 87 -2.86 -1.86 -1.83
N ILE A 88 -2.44 -2.83 -2.64
CA ILE A 88 -1.77 -4.06 -2.17
C ILE A 88 -0.42 -3.73 -1.53
N THR A 89 0.34 -2.83 -2.13
CA THR A 89 1.65 -2.40 -1.60
C THR A 89 1.49 -1.77 -0.21
N TRP A 90 0.55 -0.85 -0.04
CA TRP A 90 0.24 -0.27 1.27
C TRP A 90 -0.22 -1.32 2.29
N TYR A 91 -1.10 -2.24 1.87
CA TYR A 91 -1.58 -3.31 2.74
C TYR A 91 -0.42 -4.17 3.27
N PHE A 92 0.43 -4.69 2.38
CA PHE A 92 1.57 -5.50 2.80
C PHE A 92 2.55 -4.73 3.67
N ALA A 93 2.81 -3.47 3.36
CA ALA A 93 3.69 -2.62 4.14
C ALA A 93 3.21 -2.50 5.60
N GLU A 94 1.95 -2.12 5.77
CA GLU A 94 1.38 -1.89 7.09
C GLU A 94 1.18 -3.19 7.89
N VAL A 95 0.63 -4.23 7.25
CA VAL A 95 0.38 -5.50 7.95
C VAL A 95 1.69 -6.18 8.33
N SER A 96 2.72 -6.14 7.49
CA SER A 96 4.03 -6.69 7.84
C SER A 96 4.76 -5.90 8.92
N ASN A 97 4.42 -4.61 9.12
CA ASN A 97 5.03 -3.76 10.13
C ASN A 97 4.33 -3.86 11.51
N GLY A 98 3.00 -3.88 11.52
CA GLY A 98 2.24 -3.86 12.77
C GLY A 98 0.84 -4.48 12.68
N GLY A 99 0.66 -5.41 11.74
CA GLY A 99 -0.57 -6.20 11.59
C GLY A 99 -1.75 -5.43 11.02
N HIS A 100 -2.87 -6.14 10.89
CA HIS A 100 -4.12 -5.56 10.40
C HIS A 100 -4.63 -4.43 11.29
N TYR A 101 -4.34 -4.48 12.59
CA TYR A 101 -4.71 -3.39 13.50
C TYR A 101 -4.06 -2.07 13.06
N GLN A 102 -2.73 -2.09 12.81
CA GLN A 102 -2.01 -0.92 12.32
C GLN A 102 -2.53 -0.43 10.97
N PHE A 103 -2.74 -1.33 10.02
CA PHE A 103 -3.29 -0.98 8.72
C PHE A 103 -4.65 -0.26 8.83
N LEU A 104 -5.56 -0.77 9.66
CA LEU A 104 -6.88 -0.18 9.86
C LEU A 104 -6.83 1.14 10.66
N TYR A 105 -5.88 1.25 11.58
CA TYR A 105 -5.67 2.44 12.41
C TYR A 105 -5.06 3.60 11.61
N ASN A 106 -4.15 3.30 10.69
CA ASN A 106 -3.41 4.28 9.90
C ASN A 106 -4.25 4.88 8.75
N PRO A 107 -3.81 6.02 8.16
CA PRO A 107 -4.43 6.58 6.95
C PRO A 107 -4.56 5.56 5.82
N THR A 108 -3.58 4.68 5.67
CA THR A 108 -3.50 3.58 4.72
C THR A 108 -4.73 2.67 4.70
N GLY A 109 -5.43 2.52 5.81
CA GLY A 109 -6.70 1.77 5.86
C GLY A 109 -7.77 2.27 4.88
N ILE A 110 -7.63 3.46 4.29
CA ILE A 110 -8.54 3.98 3.26
C ILE A 110 -8.57 3.11 1.99
N VAL A 111 -7.48 2.37 1.71
CA VAL A 111 -7.34 1.55 0.50
C VAL A 111 -7.86 0.11 0.67
N TRP A 112 -8.49 -0.23 1.79
CA TRP A 112 -8.86 -1.59 2.15
C TRP A 112 -9.68 -2.34 1.07
N GLU A 113 -10.65 -1.64 0.48
CA GLU A 113 -11.52 -2.24 -0.54
C GLU A 113 -10.77 -2.49 -1.85
N ASP A 114 -9.90 -1.56 -2.25
CA ASP A 114 -9.06 -1.70 -3.44
C ASP A 114 -7.98 -2.77 -3.24
N ALA A 115 -7.47 -2.97 -2.02
CA ALA A 115 -6.55 -4.08 -1.72
C ALA A 115 -7.22 -5.45 -1.93
N ILE A 116 -8.44 -5.66 -1.41
CA ILE A 116 -9.20 -6.91 -1.65
C ILE A 116 -9.49 -7.12 -3.13
N LYS A 117 -9.94 -6.06 -3.83
CA LYS A 117 -10.22 -6.13 -5.26
C LYS A 117 -8.95 -6.41 -6.06
N GLY A 118 -7.85 -5.79 -5.68
CA GLY A 118 -6.53 -5.98 -6.27
C GLY A 118 -6.03 -7.40 -6.12
N PHE A 119 -6.10 -7.97 -4.92
CA PHE A 119 -5.75 -9.38 -4.69
C PHE A 119 -6.51 -10.32 -5.62
N LYS A 120 -7.84 -10.15 -5.74
CA LYS A 120 -8.66 -10.95 -6.67
C LYS A 120 -8.25 -10.71 -8.12
N HIS A 121 -7.95 -9.47 -8.49
CA HIS A 121 -7.56 -9.09 -9.85
C HIS A 121 -6.21 -9.70 -10.27
N PHE A 122 -5.25 -9.78 -9.34
CA PHE A 122 -3.93 -10.38 -9.56
C PHE A 122 -3.89 -11.90 -9.26
N ALA A 123 -5.06 -12.55 -9.14
CA ALA A 123 -5.20 -13.97 -8.83
C ALA A 123 -4.61 -14.40 -7.47
N MET A 124 -4.49 -13.49 -6.52
CA MET A 124 -4.04 -13.69 -5.14
C MET A 124 -5.24 -13.97 -4.22
N ASN A 125 -6.05 -14.96 -4.57
CA ASN A 125 -7.35 -15.19 -3.92
C ASN A 125 -7.23 -15.54 -2.43
N GLU A 126 -6.18 -16.24 -2.02
CA GLU A 126 -5.95 -16.60 -0.61
C GLU A 126 -5.73 -15.35 0.26
N TYR A 127 -5.04 -14.35 -0.26
CA TYR A 127 -4.85 -13.05 0.42
C TYR A 127 -6.14 -12.26 0.48
N ALA A 128 -6.92 -12.26 -0.61
CA ALA A 128 -8.25 -11.65 -0.61
C ALA A 128 -9.17 -12.28 0.42
N ASP A 129 -9.18 -13.62 0.52
CA ASP A 129 -10.03 -14.37 1.44
C ASP A 129 -9.57 -14.20 2.89
N ASN A 130 -8.25 -14.12 3.12
CA ASN A 130 -7.69 -13.82 4.45
C ASN A 130 -8.11 -12.43 4.93
N PHE A 131 -7.90 -11.42 4.12
CA PHE A 131 -8.30 -10.06 4.50
C PHE A 131 -9.82 -9.89 4.59
N GLN A 132 -10.59 -10.59 3.74
CA GLN A 132 -12.06 -10.58 3.83
C GLN A 132 -12.56 -11.10 5.19
N LYS A 133 -11.91 -12.10 5.80
CA LYS A 133 -12.26 -12.57 7.16
C LYS A 133 -12.12 -11.46 8.20
N VAL A 134 -11.06 -10.65 8.12
CA VAL A 134 -10.88 -9.49 8.99
C VAL A 134 -12.01 -8.47 8.77
N VAL A 135 -12.34 -8.17 7.51
CA VAL A 135 -13.45 -7.26 7.16
C VAL A 135 -14.79 -7.78 7.68
N ASP A 136 -15.06 -9.07 7.52
CA ASP A 136 -16.30 -9.72 8.00
C ASP A 136 -16.40 -9.64 9.52
N TYR A 137 -15.29 -9.80 10.22
CA TYR A 137 -15.22 -9.66 11.68
C TYR A 137 -15.45 -8.20 12.12
N CYS A 138 -15.02 -7.24 11.32
CA CYS A 138 -15.33 -5.81 11.52
C CYS A 138 -16.79 -5.43 11.17
N GLY A 139 -17.63 -6.40 10.76
CA GLY A 139 -19.04 -6.16 10.45
C GLY A 139 -19.37 -6.18 8.95
N GLY A 140 -18.45 -6.68 8.10
CA GLY A 140 -18.62 -6.86 6.66
C GLY A 140 -18.29 -5.62 5.82
N THR A 141 -17.96 -4.51 6.47
CA THR A 141 -17.50 -3.28 5.81
C THR A 141 -16.64 -2.46 6.78
N ILE A 142 -15.74 -1.66 6.23
CA ILE A 142 -14.86 -0.76 6.99
C ILE A 142 -15.08 0.65 6.45
N SER A 143 -15.14 1.66 7.34
CA SER A 143 -15.27 3.05 6.91
C SER A 143 -14.00 3.53 6.18
N PHE A 144 -14.17 4.36 5.16
CA PHE A 144 -13.06 5.08 4.55
C PHE A 144 -12.56 6.24 5.44
N GLY A 145 -13.38 6.74 6.36
CA GLY A 145 -12.98 7.75 7.31
C GLY A 145 -12.11 7.18 8.43
N ARG A 146 -11.00 7.86 8.75
CA ARG A 146 -10.04 7.40 9.74
C ARG A 146 -10.62 7.40 11.15
N GLU A 147 -11.35 8.45 11.53
CA GLU A 147 -11.98 8.58 12.85
C GLU A 147 -13.03 7.49 13.09
N GLU A 148 -13.82 7.15 12.06
CA GLU A 148 -14.80 6.08 12.14
C GLU A 148 -14.12 4.71 12.28
N ARG A 149 -12.96 4.50 11.64
CA ARG A 149 -12.18 3.27 11.83
C ARG A 149 -11.64 3.17 13.25
N TYR A 150 -11.12 4.28 13.83
CA TYR A 150 -10.70 4.30 15.23
C TYR A 150 -11.83 3.89 16.16
N HIS A 151 -12.98 4.49 15.99
CA HIS A 151 -14.15 4.19 16.83
C HIS A 151 -14.61 2.73 16.66
N MET A 152 -14.57 2.20 15.44
CA MET A 152 -14.85 0.78 15.17
C MET A 152 -13.87 -0.13 15.92
N LEU A 153 -12.56 0.15 15.84
CA LEU A 153 -11.54 -0.64 16.53
C LEU A 153 -11.71 -0.61 18.05
N GLU A 154 -11.97 0.56 18.64
CA GLU A 154 -12.26 0.71 20.08
C GLU A 154 -13.47 -0.14 20.52
N ILE A 155 -14.56 -0.11 19.74
CA ILE A 155 -15.77 -0.89 20.03
C ILE A 155 -15.49 -2.39 19.95
N LEU A 156 -14.70 -2.84 18.97
CA LEU A 156 -14.36 -4.26 18.80
C LEU A 156 -13.44 -4.73 19.92
N GLU A 157 -12.46 -3.92 20.30
CA GLU A 157 -11.57 -4.20 21.44
C GLU A 157 -12.35 -4.26 22.76
N GLU A 158 -13.23 -3.29 23.04
CA GLU A 158 -14.05 -3.29 24.25
C GLU A 158 -15.01 -4.49 24.30
N LYS A 159 -15.58 -4.88 23.16
CA LYS A 159 -16.57 -5.95 23.08
C LYS A 159 -15.99 -7.35 23.17
N TYR A 160 -14.84 -7.58 22.52
CA TYR A 160 -14.28 -8.91 22.30
C TYR A 160 -12.93 -9.13 23.03
N GLY A 161 -12.23 -8.06 23.44
CA GLY A 161 -10.98 -8.15 24.17
C GLY A 161 -9.92 -9.00 23.45
N GLU A 162 -9.37 -10.00 24.17
CA GLU A 162 -8.32 -10.88 23.63
C GLU A 162 -8.75 -11.68 22.39
N GLU A 163 -10.05 -11.97 22.23
CA GLU A 163 -10.55 -12.68 21.06
C GLU A 163 -10.41 -11.86 19.80
N PHE A 164 -10.58 -10.53 19.88
CA PHE A 164 -10.35 -9.61 18.77
C PHE A 164 -8.91 -9.68 18.26
N PHE A 165 -7.95 -9.54 19.16
CA PHE A 165 -6.53 -9.59 18.81
C PHE A 165 -6.12 -10.95 18.25
N LYS A 166 -6.64 -12.05 18.82
CA LYS A 166 -6.36 -13.39 18.32
C LYS A 166 -6.76 -13.58 16.86
N ILE A 167 -7.91 -13.04 16.45
CA ILE A 167 -8.37 -13.12 15.06
C ILE A 167 -7.47 -12.31 14.13
N LEU A 168 -7.02 -11.13 14.58
CA LEU A 168 -6.06 -10.33 13.81
C LEU A 168 -4.71 -11.04 13.71
N ASP A 169 -4.19 -11.58 14.82
CA ASP A 169 -2.91 -12.30 14.84
C ASP A 169 -2.92 -13.51 13.88
N GLU A 170 -4.01 -14.29 13.85
CA GLU A 170 -4.16 -15.41 12.92
C GLU A 170 -4.15 -14.94 11.43
N ALA A 171 -4.71 -13.78 11.16
CA ALA A 171 -4.68 -13.20 9.82
C ALA A 171 -3.31 -12.58 9.48
N ASP A 172 -2.62 -12.01 10.47
CA ASP A 172 -1.29 -11.42 10.34
C ASP A 172 -0.25 -12.51 10.07
N ASP A 173 -0.30 -13.63 10.79
CA ASP A 173 0.60 -14.78 10.59
C ASP A 173 0.56 -15.28 9.15
N PHE A 174 -0.61 -15.29 8.51
CA PHE A 174 -0.74 -15.66 7.10
C PHE A 174 0.02 -14.69 6.17
N ILE A 175 0.08 -13.40 6.53
CA ILE A 175 0.77 -12.38 5.71
C ILE A 175 2.28 -12.43 5.95
N TYR A 176 2.75 -12.76 7.16
CA TYR A 176 4.18 -12.87 7.46
C TYR A 176 4.87 -13.99 6.67
N ASP A 177 4.11 -15.00 6.25
CA ASP A 177 4.60 -16.09 5.39
C ASP A 177 4.68 -15.70 3.88
N TYR A 178 4.30 -14.47 3.52
CA TYR A 178 4.39 -14.01 2.13
C TYR A 178 5.84 -13.81 1.66
N GLU A 179 6.24 -14.60 0.67
CA GLU A 179 7.65 -14.68 0.24
C GLU A 179 8.02 -13.72 -0.93
N GLY A 180 7.07 -12.94 -1.46
CA GLY A 180 7.42 -11.98 -2.51
C GLY A 180 6.33 -11.70 -3.55
N GLU A 181 6.69 -10.92 -4.56
CA GLU A 181 5.84 -10.26 -5.53
C GLU A 181 5.60 -11.10 -6.81
N GLU A 182 5.75 -12.43 -6.74
CA GLU A 182 5.72 -13.27 -7.95
C GLU A 182 4.39 -13.14 -8.72
N ASN A 183 3.26 -13.12 -8.02
CA ASN A 183 1.94 -13.03 -8.65
C ASN A 183 1.73 -11.67 -9.31
N GLU A 184 2.06 -10.59 -8.61
CA GLU A 184 1.94 -9.22 -9.12
C GLU A 184 2.88 -9.01 -10.30
N LEU A 185 4.15 -9.42 -10.20
CA LEU A 185 5.12 -9.31 -11.29
C LEU A 185 4.70 -10.12 -12.52
N ASN A 186 4.16 -11.33 -12.34
CA ASN A 186 3.66 -12.14 -13.45
C ASN A 186 2.48 -11.46 -14.16
N TYR A 187 1.56 -10.88 -13.38
CA TYR A 187 0.45 -10.11 -13.94
C TYR A 187 0.94 -8.87 -14.69
N ILE A 188 1.81 -8.08 -14.07
CA ILE A 188 2.39 -6.85 -14.63
C ILE A 188 3.09 -7.14 -15.95
N LYS A 189 3.94 -8.16 -16.00
CA LYS A 189 4.68 -8.55 -17.21
C LYS A 189 3.79 -9.10 -18.32
N SER A 190 2.65 -9.70 -17.97
CA SER A 190 1.68 -10.21 -18.95
C SER A 190 0.71 -9.13 -19.46
N HIS A 191 0.56 -8.01 -18.74
CA HIS A 191 -0.31 -6.88 -19.08
C HIS A 191 0.44 -5.53 -18.98
N PRO A 192 1.62 -5.39 -19.60
CA PRO A 192 2.50 -4.24 -19.38
C PRO A 192 1.86 -2.90 -19.79
N GLU A 193 0.93 -2.93 -20.75
CA GLU A 193 0.18 -1.73 -21.21
C GLU A 193 -0.69 -1.10 -20.11
N LYS A 194 -0.98 -1.85 -19.04
CA LYS A 194 -1.76 -1.36 -17.88
C LYS A 194 -0.92 -0.57 -16.88
N PHE A 195 0.40 -0.67 -16.99
CA PHE A 195 1.34 -0.11 -16.02
C PHE A 195 2.27 0.93 -16.62
N VAL A 196 2.07 1.32 -17.89
CA VAL A 196 2.84 2.40 -18.50
C VAL A 196 2.59 3.72 -17.78
N PHE A 197 3.64 4.51 -17.66
CA PHE A 197 3.57 5.85 -17.08
C PHE A 197 4.55 6.77 -17.81
N GLU A 198 4.16 8.00 -18.06
CA GLU A 198 5.06 9.06 -18.52
C GLU A 198 4.60 10.38 -17.92
N GLY A 199 5.41 10.96 -17.05
CA GLY A 199 5.05 12.20 -16.39
C GLY A 199 6.05 12.65 -15.34
N GLU A 200 5.75 13.80 -14.73
CA GLU A 200 6.48 14.37 -13.62
C GLU A 200 5.66 14.23 -12.35
N TYR A 201 6.31 13.95 -11.23
CA TYR A 201 5.74 13.93 -9.90
C TYR A 201 6.73 14.49 -8.88
N GLU A 202 6.25 14.97 -7.77
CA GLU A 202 7.09 15.43 -6.67
C GLU A 202 7.55 14.23 -5.84
N SER A 203 8.85 14.03 -5.69
CA SER A 203 9.44 12.95 -4.89
C SER A 203 10.35 13.53 -3.81
N PHE A 204 10.32 12.90 -2.63
CA PHE A 204 11.21 13.24 -1.53
C PHE A 204 12.60 12.59 -1.68
N TYR A 205 12.79 11.73 -2.67
CA TYR A 205 14.00 10.91 -2.81
C TYR A 205 14.94 11.39 -3.91
N ASN A 206 16.22 11.44 -3.58
CA ASN A 206 17.28 11.49 -4.57
C ASN A 206 17.58 10.06 -5.03
N ARG A 207 17.11 9.67 -6.24
CA ARG A 207 17.64 8.48 -6.91
C ARG A 207 19.16 8.68 -7.08
N ARG A 208 19.95 7.83 -6.42
CA ARG A 208 21.41 7.73 -6.65
C ARG A 208 21.70 6.75 -7.75
#